data_2a7f031a0ca0df2e68787b8c1616624b
#
_entry.id   2a7f031a0ca0df2e68787b8c1616624b
#
_cell.length_a   1.000
_cell.length_b   1.000
_cell.length_c   1.000
_cell.angle_alpha   90.00
_cell.angle_beta   90.00
_cell.angle_gamma   90.00
#
_symmetry.space_group_name_H-M   'P 1'
#
loop_
_entity.id
_entity.type
_entity.pdbx_description
1 polymer ?
#
loop_
_entity_poly.entity_id
_entity_poly.type
_entity_poly.pdbx_seq_one_letter_code
_entity_poly.pdbx_strand_id
1 'polypeptide(L)'
;FEVRCTLNSKPGYWTAFWLMGDSVLSENNGGKDGTEIDIYESPFHNEKKIQHTLNWDGYGKAHKSSGQVVSANVYDGNYHTFGLLWTEDEYVYYIDGKESWRTDAKKARGTCEVPLYVIVSAETGGWTGAPSPEDLPDSIKVDYVRVYGEVK
;
A
#
# COMPACT_ATOMS: atom_id res chain seq x y z
N PHE A 1 -9.92 -5.78 -0.80
CA PHE A 1 -8.81 -6.20 0.06
C PHE A 1 -8.81 -5.36 1.33
N GLU A 2 -8.55 -5.97 2.45
CA GLU A 2 -8.48 -5.26 3.73
C GLU A 2 -7.49 -5.95 4.67
N VAL A 3 -6.67 -5.17 5.35
CA VAL A 3 -5.87 -5.62 6.49
C VAL A 3 -6.29 -4.86 7.74
N ARG A 4 -6.30 -5.54 8.89
CA ARG A 4 -6.41 -4.90 10.20
C ARG A 4 -5.14 -5.16 10.99
N CYS A 5 -4.40 -4.09 11.31
CA CYS A 5 -3.09 -4.20 11.96
C CYS A 5 -2.78 -2.99 12.84
N THR A 6 -1.76 -3.13 13.68
CA THR A 6 -1.09 -2.00 14.34
C THR A 6 0.11 -1.57 13.53
N LEU A 7 0.51 -0.32 13.61
CA LEU A 7 1.73 0.19 12.97
C LEU A 7 2.82 0.49 14.00
N ASN A 8 4.08 0.38 13.56
CA ASN A 8 5.21 0.86 14.34
C ASN A 8 5.15 2.38 14.48
N SER A 9 5.37 2.88 15.69
CA SER A 9 5.37 4.31 15.99
C SER A 9 6.75 4.93 16.07
N LYS A 10 7.80 4.12 15.89
CA LYS A 10 9.20 4.53 16.03
C LYS A 10 9.87 4.73 14.67
N PRO A 11 10.92 5.59 14.61
CA PRO A 11 11.70 5.79 13.40
C PRO A 11 12.38 4.51 12.91
N GLY A 12 12.65 4.45 11.60
CA GLY A 12 13.44 3.38 11.02
C GLY A 12 12.64 2.13 10.64
N TYR A 13 11.33 2.16 10.80
CA TYR A 13 10.43 1.09 10.37
C TYR A 13 9.60 1.51 9.17
N TRP A 14 9.40 0.56 8.26
CA TRP A 14 8.57 0.70 7.08
C TRP A 14 7.68 -0.53 6.97
N THR A 15 6.41 -0.35 7.24
CA THR A 15 5.41 -1.41 7.08
C THR A 15 4.52 -1.11 5.90
N ALA A 16 4.08 -2.16 5.23
CA ALA A 16 3.25 -2.05 4.05
C ALA A 16 2.24 -3.20 3.94
N PHE A 17 1.11 -2.90 3.32
CA PHE A 17 0.15 -3.86 2.80
C PHE A 17 -0.06 -3.56 1.33
N TRP A 18 0.30 -4.49 0.46
CA TRP A 18 0.43 -4.25 -0.96
C TRP A 18 0.16 -5.49 -1.80
N LEU A 19 -0.05 -5.27 -3.08
CA LEU A 19 -0.29 -6.31 -4.06
C LEU A 19 0.79 -6.23 -5.13
N MET A 20 1.28 -7.38 -5.59
CA MET A 20 2.38 -7.47 -6.54
C MET A 20 2.21 -8.67 -7.46
N GLY A 21 2.87 -8.62 -8.61
CA GLY A 21 3.03 -9.73 -9.54
C GLY A 21 4.22 -9.49 -10.46
N ASP A 22 4.82 -10.56 -10.96
CA ASP A 22 6.01 -10.47 -11.83
C ASP A 22 5.72 -9.64 -13.10
N SER A 23 4.48 -9.61 -13.53
CA SER A 23 4.01 -8.84 -14.69
C SER A 23 4.09 -7.31 -14.54
N VAL A 24 4.36 -6.79 -13.33
CA VAL A 24 4.65 -5.35 -13.13
C VAL A 24 5.84 -4.87 -13.95
N LEU A 25 6.75 -5.80 -14.32
CA LEU A 25 7.91 -5.51 -15.16
C LEU A 25 7.58 -5.32 -16.64
N SER A 26 6.35 -5.68 -17.08
CA SER A 26 5.88 -5.44 -18.44
C SER A 26 5.65 -3.97 -18.69
N GLU A 27 6.07 -3.50 -19.85
CA GLU A 27 6.04 -2.07 -20.22
C GLU A 27 4.98 -1.79 -21.29
N ASN A 28 4.51 -0.54 -21.34
CA ASN A 28 3.69 0.02 -22.42
C ASN A 28 2.21 -0.40 -22.46
N ASN A 29 1.68 -1.03 -21.41
CA ASN A 29 0.25 -1.38 -21.33
C ASN A 29 -0.51 -0.60 -20.22
N GLY A 30 0.10 0.43 -19.66
CA GLY A 30 -0.54 1.32 -18.69
C GLY A 30 -0.94 0.66 -17.37
N GLY A 31 -0.25 -0.44 -17.00
CA GLY A 31 -0.48 -1.17 -15.77
C GLY A 31 -1.57 -2.25 -15.86
N LYS A 32 -2.24 -2.41 -16.99
CA LYS A 32 -3.26 -3.46 -17.17
C LYS A 32 -2.69 -4.87 -17.04
N ASP A 33 -1.49 -5.07 -17.53
CA ASP A 33 -0.72 -6.31 -17.50
C ASP A 33 0.09 -6.51 -16.21
N GLY A 34 0.04 -5.57 -15.29
CA GLY A 34 0.66 -5.66 -13.97
C GLY A 34 0.89 -4.31 -13.34
N THR A 35 0.46 -4.18 -12.11
CA THR A 35 0.64 -2.98 -11.28
C THR A 35 1.02 -3.44 -9.87
N GLU A 36 2.03 -2.81 -9.27
CA GLU A 36 2.22 -2.84 -7.82
C GLU A 36 1.24 -1.87 -7.20
N ILE A 37 0.46 -2.35 -6.24
CA ILE A 37 -0.60 -1.58 -5.59
C ILE A 37 -0.30 -1.50 -4.10
N ASP A 38 0.24 -0.38 -3.66
CA ASP A 38 0.56 -0.15 -2.25
C ASP A 38 -0.68 0.39 -1.54
N ILE A 39 -1.42 -0.52 -0.88
CA ILE A 39 -2.65 -0.17 -0.17
C ILE A 39 -2.33 0.75 0.99
N TYR A 40 -1.26 0.49 1.72
CA TYR A 40 -0.59 1.47 2.54
C TYR A 40 0.91 1.21 2.63
N GLU A 41 1.65 2.29 2.78
CA GLU A 41 3.04 2.32 3.21
C GLU A 41 3.18 3.32 4.36
N SER A 42 3.99 2.99 5.37
CA SER A 42 4.09 3.76 6.61
C SER A 42 5.48 4.31 6.91
N PRO A 43 6.13 5.03 5.97
CA PRO A 43 7.46 5.61 6.24
C PRO A 43 7.41 6.92 7.05
N PHE A 44 6.22 7.51 7.22
CA PHE A 44 6.01 8.86 7.76
C PHE A 44 5.43 8.87 9.18
N HIS A 45 5.88 7.94 10.05
CA HIS A 45 5.36 7.79 11.42
C HIS A 45 5.41 9.10 12.24
N ASN A 46 6.48 9.90 12.13
CA ASN A 46 6.62 11.18 12.83
C ASN A 46 5.65 12.26 12.33
N GLU A 47 5.16 12.12 11.10
CA GLU A 47 4.28 13.09 10.47
C GLU A 47 2.81 12.68 10.51
N LYS A 48 2.51 11.51 11.09
CA LYS A 48 1.15 10.92 11.09
C LYS A 48 0.55 10.88 9.70
N LYS A 49 1.29 10.32 8.75
CA LYS A 49 0.91 10.20 7.36
C LYS A 49 1.06 8.77 6.87
N ILE A 50 0.23 8.41 5.91
CA ILE A 50 0.28 7.16 5.14
C ILE A 50 0.42 7.51 3.67
N GLN A 51 1.18 6.68 2.94
CA GLN A 51 1.27 6.77 1.49
C GLN A 51 0.46 5.64 0.85
N HIS A 52 -0.29 5.99 -0.18
CA HIS A 52 -0.91 5.09 -1.14
C HIS A 52 -0.18 5.27 -2.47
N THR A 53 0.17 4.16 -3.14
CA THR A 53 0.91 4.24 -4.40
C THR A 53 0.42 3.17 -5.39
N LEU A 54 0.54 3.48 -6.66
CA LEU A 54 0.49 2.56 -7.77
C LEU A 54 1.78 2.70 -8.54
N ASN A 55 2.44 1.59 -8.88
CA ASN A 55 3.64 1.56 -9.72
C ASN A 55 3.41 0.60 -10.88
N TRP A 56 3.76 1.00 -12.10
CA TRP A 56 3.60 0.17 -13.31
C TRP A 56 4.64 0.50 -14.37
N ASP A 57 4.69 -0.30 -15.43
CA ASP A 57 5.67 -0.22 -16.52
C ASP A 57 7.11 -0.43 -16.01
N GLY A 58 7.29 -1.40 -15.09
CA GLY A 58 8.59 -1.75 -14.52
C GLY A 58 9.13 -0.73 -13.52
N TYR A 59 10.41 -0.84 -13.19
CA TYR A 59 11.13 0.06 -12.28
C TYR A 59 12.31 0.76 -12.97
N GLY A 60 12.36 0.67 -14.29
CA GLY A 60 13.41 1.26 -15.12
C GLY A 60 13.01 2.63 -15.69
N LYS A 61 13.45 2.89 -16.91
CA LYS A 61 13.20 4.16 -17.60
C LYS A 61 11.73 4.38 -17.98
N ALA A 62 10.97 3.29 -18.14
CA ALA A 62 9.56 3.35 -18.48
C ALA A 62 8.66 3.51 -17.26
N HIS A 63 9.20 3.34 -16.05
CA HIS A 63 8.46 3.39 -14.78
C HIS A 63 7.52 4.59 -14.67
N LYS A 64 6.32 4.29 -14.26
CA LYS A 64 5.28 5.28 -13.96
C LYS A 64 4.67 4.99 -12.61
N SER A 65 4.25 6.03 -11.95
CA SER A 65 3.56 5.93 -10.67
C SER A 65 2.47 6.99 -10.51
N SER A 66 1.54 6.68 -9.63
CA SER A 66 0.52 7.61 -9.14
C SER A 66 0.32 7.33 -7.66
N GLY A 67 0.20 8.36 -6.84
CA GLY A 67 0.07 8.15 -5.41
C GLY A 67 -0.38 9.41 -4.68
N GLN A 68 -0.72 9.19 -3.40
CA GLN A 68 -1.13 10.25 -2.49
C GLN A 68 -0.61 9.98 -1.09
N VAL A 69 0.03 10.99 -0.49
CA VAL A 69 0.32 11.01 0.95
C VAL A 69 -0.86 11.66 1.66
N VAL A 70 -1.44 10.95 2.60
CA VAL A 70 -2.62 11.37 3.35
C VAL A 70 -2.32 11.48 4.85
N SER A 71 -2.95 12.45 5.52
CA SER A 71 -2.86 12.55 6.97
C SER A 71 -3.71 11.45 7.63
N ALA A 72 -3.12 10.68 8.53
CA ALA A 72 -3.78 9.60 9.24
C ALA A 72 -3.17 9.41 10.64
N ASN A 73 -4.00 9.46 11.67
CA ASN A 73 -3.55 9.22 13.04
C ASN A 73 -3.63 7.72 13.38
N VAL A 74 -2.74 6.94 12.78
CA VAL A 74 -2.73 5.46 12.84
C VAL A 74 -1.50 4.89 13.56
N TYR A 75 -0.67 5.75 14.14
CA TYR A 75 0.55 5.37 14.91
C TYR A 75 0.33 5.46 16.42
N ASP A 76 -0.88 5.19 16.88
CA ASP A 76 -1.31 5.34 18.27
C ASP A 76 -1.30 4.02 19.06
N GLY A 77 -0.82 2.94 18.44
CA GLY A 77 -0.76 1.60 19.02
C GLY A 77 -2.05 0.81 18.95
N ASN A 78 -3.12 1.40 18.43
CA ASN A 78 -4.39 0.72 18.19
C ASN A 78 -4.40 -0.04 16.86
N TYR A 79 -5.39 -0.91 16.69
CA TYR A 79 -5.65 -1.55 15.40
C TYR A 79 -6.42 -0.62 14.49
N HIS A 80 -5.89 -0.44 13.28
CA HIS A 80 -6.50 0.29 12.18
C HIS A 80 -6.77 -0.63 11.00
N THR A 81 -7.72 -0.26 10.15
CA THR A 81 -8.01 -0.97 8.90
C THR A 81 -7.51 -0.17 7.71
N PHE A 82 -6.86 -0.88 6.78
CA PHE A 82 -6.43 -0.32 5.50
C PHE A 82 -7.05 -1.16 4.40
N GLY A 83 -7.78 -0.52 3.50
CA GLY A 83 -8.56 -1.20 2.50
C GLY A 83 -8.35 -0.67 1.09
N LEU A 84 -8.59 -1.55 0.12
CA LEU A 84 -8.64 -1.26 -1.29
C LEU A 84 -9.91 -1.86 -1.91
N LEU A 85 -10.69 -1.03 -2.55
CA LEU A 85 -11.66 -1.44 -3.56
C LEU A 85 -10.98 -1.35 -4.92
N TRP A 86 -10.82 -2.49 -5.57
CA TRP A 86 -10.27 -2.62 -6.91
C TRP A 86 -11.39 -3.13 -7.82
N THR A 87 -11.77 -2.33 -8.78
CA THR A 87 -12.77 -2.65 -9.80
C THR A 87 -12.15 -2.53 -11.20
N GLU A 88 -12.92 -2.81 -12.23
CA GLU A 88 -12.51 -2.61 -13.62
C GLU A 88 -12.23 -1.13 -13.95
N ASP A 89 -12.85 -0.21 -13.21
CA ASP A 89 -12.81 1.21 -13.50
C ASP A 89 -11.88 2.02 -12.60
N GLU A 90 -11.65 1.57 -11.35
CA GLU A 90 -10.98 2.43 -10.37
C GLU A 90 -10.35 1.65 -9.20
N TYR A 91 -9.41 2.34 -8.54
CA TYR A 91 -8.88 1.99 -7.23
C TYR A 91 -9.37 3.02 -6.21
N VAL A 92 -10.00 2.54 -5.12
CA VAL A 92 -10.43 3.39 -4.00
C VAL A 92 -9.80 2.88 -2.72
N TYR A 93 -9.10 3.75 -2.03
CA TYR A 93 -8.35 3.44 -0.81
C TYR A 93 -9.10 3.91 0.43
N TYR A 94 -9.02 3.13 1.48
CA TYR A 94 -9.73 3.38 2.73
C TYR A 94 -8.79 3.27 3.93
N ILE A 95 -8.99 4.15 4.91
CA ILE A 95 -8.41 4.04 6.25
C ILE A 95 -9.58 4.10 7.23
N ASP A 96 -9.69 3.08 8.10
CA ASP A 96 -10.78 2.94 9.09
C ASP A 96 -12.17 3.11 8.47
N GLY A 97 -12.38 2.49 7.31
CA GLY A 97 -13.64 2.50 6.58
C GLY A 97 -13.99 3.83 5.89
N LYS A 98 -13.10 4.82 5.96
CA LYS A 98 -13.28 6.11 5.27
C LYS A 98 -12.40 6.19 4.04
N GLU A 99 -12.95 6.65 2.93
CA GLU A 99 -12.17 6.92 1.72
C GLU A 99 -11.05 7.90 2.03
N SER A 100 -9.81 7.51 1.71
CA SER A 100 -8.60 8.30 1.90
C SER A 100 -8.00 8.81 0.60
N TRP A 101 -8.14 8.02 -0.46
CA TRP A 101 -7.70 8.38 -1.80
C TRP A 101 -8.45 7.57 -2.84
N ARG A 102 -8.57 8.16 -4.02
CA ARG A 102 -9.14 7.50 -5.20
C ARG A 102 -8.34 7.88 -6.42
N THR A 103 -8.01 6.91 -7.25
CA THR A 103 -7.44 7.18 -8.56
C THR A 103 -8.46 6.90 -9.64
N ASP A 104 -8.54 7.80 -10.60
CA ASP A 104 -9.34 7.62 -11.80
C ASP A 104 -8.60 6.64 -12.72
N ALA A 105 -9.23 5.53 -13.09
CA ALA A 105 -8.69 4.56 -14.03
C ALA A 105 -8.28 5.20 -15.37
N LYS A 106 -8.95 6.28 -15.78
CA LYS A 106 -8.56 7.04 -16.97
C LYS A 106 -7.21 7.75 -16.81
N LYS A 107 -6.87 8.19 -15.61
CA LYS A 107 -5.56 8.79 -15.32
C LYS A 107 -4.47 7.72 -15.19
N ALA A 108 -4.80 6.58 -14.61
CA ALA A 108 -3.93 5.41 -14.54
C ALA A 108 -3.96 4.56 -15.83
N ARG A 109 -4.70 4.99 -16.87
CA ARG A 109 -4.94 4.26 -18.14
C ARG A 109 -5.56 2.87 -17.96
N GLY A 110 -6.33 2.65 -16.91
CA GLY A 110 -7.00 1.42 -16.56
C GLY A 110 -6.50 0.82 -15.25
N THR A 111 -7.22 -0.15 -14.75
CA THR A 111 -6.83 -0.96 -13.60
C THR A 111 -6.09 -2.21 -14.06
N CYS A 112 -5.34 -2.84 -13.17
CA CYS A 112 -4.69 -4.11 -13.42
C CYS A 112 -5.73 -5.19 -13.77
N GLU A 113 -5.48 -5.98 -14.80
CA GLU A 113 -6.38 -7.02 -15.30
C GLU A 113 -5.83 -8.45 -15.04
N VAL A 114 -4.68 -8.55 -14.35
CA VAL A 114 -4.03 -9.82 -14.06
C VAL A 114 -4.03 -10.11 -12.56
N PRO A 115 -3.95 -11.39 -12.17
CA PRO A 115 -3.85 -11.76 -10.76
C PRO A 115 -2.59 -11.21 -10.10
N LEU A 116 -2.74 -10.73 -8.87
CA LEU A 116 -1.65 -10.27 -8.02
C LEU A 116 -1.67 -11.06 -6.71
N TYR A 117 -0.52 -11.23 -6.10
CA TYR A 117 -0.40 -11.81 -4.77
C TYR A 117 -0.36 -10.73 -3.68
N VAL A 118 -0.83 -11.09 -2.50
CA VAL A 118 -0.95 -10.19 -1.34
C VAL A 118 0.31 -10.27 -0.49
N ILE A 119 0.84 -9.12 -0.10
CA ILE A 119 1.99 -9.02 0.79
C ILE A 119 1.65 -8.13 1.98
N VAL A 120 2.04 -8.57 3.17
CA VAL A 120 2.19 -7.75 4.37
C VAL A 120 3.65 -7.78 4.75
N SER A 121 4.31 -6.64 4.77
CA SER A 121 5.74 -6.54 5.06
C SER A 121 6.02 -5.58 6.22
N ALA A 122 7.12 -5.85 6.91
CA ALA A 122 7.71 -4.95 7.89
C ALA A 122 9.21 -4.94 7.67
N GLU A 123 9.74 -3.80 7.29
CA GLU A 123 11.14 -3.61 6.94
C GLU A 123 11.78 -2.56 7.84
N THR A 124 13.10 -2.57 7.90
CA THR A 124 13.90 -1.57 8.59
C THR A 124 14.99 -1.04 7.67
N GLY A 125 15.38 0.20 7.86
CA GLY A 125 16.41 0.83 7.03
C GLY A 125 15.86 1.39 5.72
N GLY A 126 16.70 1.44 4.69
CA GLY A 126 16.33 1.96 3.37
C GLY A 126 15.76 3.37 3.43
N TRP A 127 14.56 3.53 2.96
CA TRP A 127 13.82 4.78 2.90
C TRP A 127 13.62 5.48 4.26
N THR A 128 13.44 4.70 5.33
CA THR A 128 13.11 5.22 6.67
C THR A 128 14.34 5.42 7.57
N GLY A 129 15.54 5.06 7.10
CA GLY A 129 16.73 4.99 7.92
C GLY A 129 16.74 3.79 8.87
N ALA A 130 17.80 3.61 9.63
CA ALA A 130 17.90 2.53 10.60
C ALA A 130 17.16 2.88 11.90
N PRO A 131 16.49 1.92 12.55
CA PRO A 131 15.95 2.14 13.88
C PRO A 131 17.08 2.32 14.90
N SER A 132 16.84 3.09 15.94
CA SER A 132 17.74 3.20 17.09
C SER A 132 17.77 1.90 17.90
N PRO A 133 18.92 1.50 18.48
CA PRO A 133 18.97 0.29 19.32
C PRO A 133 18.00 0.30 20.51
N GLU A 134 17.71 1.48 21.07
CA GLU A 134 16.75 1.65 22.16
C GLU A 134 15.29 1.47 21.73
N ASP A 135 15.00 1.53 20.43
CA ASP A 135 13.67 1.31 19.85
C ASP A 135 13.43 -0.16 19.48
N LEU A 136 14.38 -1.04 19.83
CA LEU A 136 14.31 -2.48 19.57
C LEU A 136 14.08 -3.26 20.88
N PRO A 137 13.33 -4.39 20.84
CA PRO A 137 12.55 -4.88 19.70
C PRO A 137 11.25 -4.09 19.52
N ASP A 138 10.75 -4.02 18.30
CA ASP A 138 9.41 -3.53 18.00
C ASP A 138 8.67 -4.52 17.09
N SER A 139 7.35 -4.37 16.93
CA SER A 139 6.52 -5.28 16.15
C SER A 139 5.28 -4.61 15.61
N ILE A 140 4.81 -5.10 14.47
CA ILE A 140 3.42 -4.91 14.06
C ILE A 140 2.60 -6.14 14.47
N LYS A 141 1.30 -5.94 14.67
CA LYS A 141 0.37 -7.03 14.94
C LYS A 141 -0.69 -7.03 13.86
N VAL A 142 -0.84 -8.15 13.18
CA VAL A 142 -1.88 -8.34 12.16
C VAL A 142 -3.00 -9.16 12.76
N ASP A 143 -4.21 -8.59 12.80
CA ASP A 143 -5.41 -9.29 13.26
C ASP A 143 -5.97 -10.17 12.14
N TYR A 144 -6.18 -9.59 10.96
CA TYR A 144 -6.60 -10.32 9.77
C TYR A 144 -6.15 -9.66 8.47
N VAL A 145 -6.15 -10.47 7.42
CA VAL A 145 -6.19 -10.05 6.02
C VAL A 145 -7.45 -10.64 5.39
N ARG A 146 -8.23 -9.85 4.68
CA ARG A 146 -9.47 -10.28 4.01
C ARG A 146 -9.46 -9.88 2.55
N VAL A 147 -9.92 -10.80 1.72
CA VAL A 147 -10.18 -10.56 0.30
C VAL A 147 -11.66 -10.81 0.06
N TYR A 148 -12.33 -9.82 -0.49
CA TYR A 148 -13.75 -9.89 -0.82
C TYR A 148 -13.90 -9.96 -2.34
N GLY A 149 -14.89 -10.67 -2.81
CA GLY A 149 -15.33 -10.69 -4.19
C GLY A 149 -16.78 -10.26 -4.30
N GLU A 150 -17.21 -9.89 -5.50
CA GLU A 150 -18.62 -9.65 -5.77
C GLU A 150 -19.41 -10.93 -5.61
N VAL A 151 -20.56 -10.86 -4.95
CA VAL A 151 -21.53 -11.93 -4.94
C VAL A 151 -22.33 -11.82 -6.24
N LYS A 152 -22.11 -12.78 -7.13
CA LYS A 152 -22.87 -12.91 -8.39
C LYS A 152 -24.20 -13.58 -8.16
#